data_80c3544351fce520c18c6d2d1dd06944
#
_entry.id   80c3544351fce520c18c6d2d1dd06944
#
_cell.length_a   1.000
_cell.length_b   1.000
_cell.length_c   1.000
_cell.angle_alpha   90.00
_cell.angle_beta   90.00
_cell.angle_gamma   90.00
#
_symmetry.space_group_name_H-M   'P 1'
#
loop_
_entity.id
_entity.type
_entity.pdbx_description
1 polymer ?
#
loop_
_entity_poly.entity_id
_entity_poly.type
_entity_poly.pdbx_seq_one_letter_code
_entity_poly.pdbx_strand_id
1 'polypeptide(L)'
;MQQITQDYLANKAKELLNSGICSRVFGWKRGEFDYDLTPAVFTTAEQIDREFVYNGFCAANFSKYLVNETRRDAGKVAVFLKPCDSYSFNQLLTEHRFDREKVYAVGIPCEGMTDINKVRQAVDGIAKLTFDENGNIIVETLYDGTATLDRNECMLERCIHCKSKRCVVYDELLGENGEVLDDSRFDEVKKLEAMTADERFAFWQGELSRCIRCNACRD
;
A
#
# COMPACT_ATOMS: atom_id res chain seq x y z
N MET A 1 -8.85 13.35 -13.30
CA MET A 1 -7.69 13.14 -12.38
C MET A 1 -6.53 12.58 -13.19
N GLN A 2 -5.32 13.07 -13.00
CA GLN A 2 -4.15 12.50 -13.64
C GLN A 2 -3.87 11.13 -13.00
N GLN A 3 -3.95 10.06 -13.78
CA GLN A 3 -3.68 8.73 -13.30
C GLN A 3 -2.17 8.61 -12.98
N ILE A 4 -1.84 8.17 -11.80
CA ILE A 4 -0.46 7.93 -11.39
C ILE A 4 -0.01 6.58 -11.98
N THR A 5 0.81 6.65 -13.01
CA THR A 5 1.39 5.47 -13.67
C THR A 5 2.73 5.09 -13.04
N GLN A 6 3.15 3.85 -13.29
CA GLN A 6 4.49 3.38 -12.92
C GLN A 6 5.58 4.29 -13.48
N ASP A 7 5.51 4.61 -14.76
CA ASP A 7 6.53 5.44 -15.43
C ASP A 7 6.61 6.86 -14.84
N TYR A 8 5.44 7.43 -14.47
CA TYR A 8 5.40 8.72 -13.81
C TYR A 8 6.13 8.70 -12.47
N LEU A 9 5.87 7.69 -11.63
CA LEU A 9 6.55 7.55 -10.34
C LEU A 9 8.03 7.20 -10.48
N ALA A 10 8.40 6.34 -11.43
CA ALA A 10 9.79 6.01 -11.71
C ALA A 10 10.57 7.25 -12.16
N ASN A 11 10.01 8.07 -13.03
CA ASN A 11 10.63 9.32 -13.48
C ASN A 11 10.75 10.32 -12.32
N LYS A 12 9.74 10.43 -11.45
CA LYS A 12 9.82 11.27 -10.26
C LYS A 12 10.89 10.78 -9.28
N ALA A 13 11.01 9.49 -9.07
CA ALA A 13 12.07 8.90 -8.24
C ALA A 13 13.48 9.24 -8.79
N LYS A 14 13.67 9.12 -10.10
CA LYS A 14 14.94 9.51 -10.77
C LYS A 14 15.23 11.00 -10.65
N GLU A 15 14.21 11.86 -10.82
CA GLU A 15 14.32 13.30 -10.65
C GLU A 15 14.82 13.66 -9.22
N LEU A 16 14.25 13.06 -8.19
CA LEU A 16 14.63 13.30 -6.79
C LEU A 16 16.06 12.88 -6.48
N LEU A 17 16.55 11.78 -7.07
CA LEU A 17 17.95 11.36 -6.96
C LEU A 17 18.89 12.30 -7.71
N ASN A 18 18.57 12.59 -8.97
CA ASN A 18 19.45 13.37 -9.86
C ASN A 18 19.55 14.85 -9.42
N SER A 19 18.51 15.41 -8.83
CA SER A 19 18.53 16.77 -8.28
C SER A 19 19.31 16.89 -6.98
N GLY A 20 19.69 15.76 -6.34
CA GLY A 20 20.38 15.75 -5.05
C GLY A 20 19.51 16.11 -3.86
N ILE A 21 18.17 16.25 -4.05
CA ILE A 21 17.22 16.49 -2.94
C ILE A 21 17.28 15.32 -1.95
N CYS A 22 17.41 14.09 -2.49
CA CYS A 22 17.50 12.87 -1.70
C CYS A 22 18.68 12.02 -2.15
N SER A 23 19.30 11.32 -1.22
CA SER A 23 20.37 10.36 -1.51
C SER A 23 19.82 8.98 -1.89
N ARG A 24 18.55 8.72 -1.59
CA ARG A 24 17.86 7.44 -1.86
C ARG A 24 16.35 7.63 -1.90
N VAL A 25 15.68 6.70 -2.60
CA VAL A 25 14.21 6.67 -2.74
C VAL A 25 13.68 5.35 -2.22
N PHE A 26 12.65 5.40 -1.38
CA PHE A 26 11.91 4.24 -0.91
C PHE A 26 10.74 3.98 -1.86
N GLY A 27 10.68 2.80 -2.45
CA GLY A 27 9.68 2.40 -3.42
C GLY A 27 9.36 0.91 -3.36
N TRP A 28 8.78 0.38 -4.41
CA TRP A 28 8.42 -1.02 -4.55
C TRP A 28 9.29 -1.70 -5.61
N LYS A 29 9.65 -2.93 -5.36
CA LYS A 29 10.37 -3.80 -6.28
C LYS A 29 9.58 -5.09 -6.46
N ARG A 30 9.59 -5.63 -7.68
CA ARG A 30 8.97 -6.91 -7.99
C ARG A 30 9.77 -8.06 -7.37
N GLY A 31 9.06 -9.01 -6.76
CA GLY A 31 9.58 -10.29 -6.32
C GLY A 31 9.47 -11.33 -7.43
N GLU A 32 9.09 -12.56 -7.08
CA GLU A 32 8.99 -13.67 -8.02
C GLU A 32 7.77 -13.55 -8.95
N PHE A 33 6.64 -13.08 -8.43
CA PHE A 33 5.38 -12.95 -9.15
C PHE A 33 4.99 -11.49 -9.38
N ASP A 34 4.11 -11.22 -10.35
CA ASP A 34 3.62 -9.87 -10.66
C ASP A 34 2.85 -9.21 -9.50
N TYR A 35 2.32 -10.01 -8.59
CA TYR A 35 1.63 -9.57 -7.36
C TYR A 35 2.51 -9.57 -6.11
N ASP A 36 3.76 -10.07 -6.21
CA ASP A 36 4.72 -10.11 -5.10
C ASP A 36 5.58 -8.85 -5.13
N LEU A 37 5.10 -7.80 -4.47
CA LEU A 37 5.79 -6.52 -4.41
C LEU A 37 6.32 -6.24 -3.03
N THR A 38 7.62 -6.02 -2.94
CA THR A 38 8.32 -5.76 -1.70
C THR A 38 8.85 -4.33 -1.61
N PRO A 39 8.90 -3.74 -0.41
CA PRO A 39 9.59 -2.48 -0.17
C PRO A 39 11.08 -2.58 -0.52
N ALA A 40 11.60 -1.58 -1.21
CA ALA A 40 13.01 -1.49 -1.58
C ALA A 40 13.52 -0.05 -1.52
N VAL A 41 14.83 0.10 -1.34
CA VAL A 41 15.53 1.39 -1.36
C VAL A 41 16.38 1.45 -2.62
N PHE A 42 16.20 2.50 -3.39
CA PHE A 42 16.93 2.78 -4.64
C PHE A 42 17.90 3.94 -4.41
N THR A 43 19.12 3.79 -4.90
CA THR A 43 20.18 4.80 -4.77
C THR A 43 20.68 5.33 -6.11
N THR A 44 20.30 4.69 -7.22
CA THR A 44 20.67 5.11 -8.58
C THR A 44 19.49 5.03 -9.54
N ALA A 45 19.54 5.82 -10.62
CA ALA A 45 18.53 5.81 -11.66
C ALA A 45 18.44 4.44 -12.38
N GLU A 46 19.58 3.77 -12.58
CA GLU A 46 19.66 2.47 -13.23
C GLU A 46 18.95 1.37 -12.40
N GLN A 47 19.03 1.45 -11.06
CA GLN A 47 18.27 0.55 -10.19
C GLN A 47 16.77 0.78 -10.35
N ILE A 48 16.33 2.05 -10.46
CA ILE A 48 14.91 2.38 -10.67
C ILE A 48 14.45 1.82 -12.00
N ASP A 49 15.20 2.05 -13.09
CA ASP A 49 14.82 1.56 -14.42
C ASP A 49 14.70 0.03 -14.49
N ARG A 50 15.51 -0.69 -13.71
CA ARG A 50 15.54 -2.15 -13.71
C ARG A 50 14.51 -2.79 -12.79
N GLU A 51 14.26 -2.19 -11.61
CA GLU A 51 13.60 -2.91 -10.51
C GLU A 51 12.37 -2.20 -9.94
N PHE A 52 12.19 -0.89 -10.19
CA PHE A 52 11.06 -0.16 -9.62
C PHE A 52 9.74 -0.58 -10.27
N VAL A 53 8.75 -0.88 -9.45
CA VAL A 53 7.40 -1.26 -9.89
C VAL A 53 6.36 -0.50 -9.08
N TYR A 54 5.30 -0.05 -9.75
CA TYR A 54 4.11 0.49 -9.12
C TYR A 54 2.84 -0.02 -9.81
N ASN A 55 2.01 -0.75 -9.08
CA ASN A 55 0.74 -1.26 -9.59
C ASN A 55 -0.27 -1.48 -8.44
N GLY A 56 -1.41 -2.10 -8.73
CA GLY A 56 -2.49 -2.38 -7.77
C GLY A 56 -2.10 -3.26 -6.57
N PHE A 57 -0.93 -3.90 -6.58
CA PHE A 57 -0.44 -4.71 -5.46
C PHE A 57 0.56 -3.98 -4.55
N CYS A 58 0.81 -2.69 -4.76
CA CYS A 58 1.69 -1.86 -3.91
C CYS A 58 1.06 -1.54 -2.55
N ALA A 59 0.62 -2.56 -1.83
CA ALA A 59 -0.18 -2.43 -0.61
C ALA A 59 0.63 -2.16 0.66
N ALA A 60 1.96 -2.38 0.65
CA ALA A 60 2.81 -2.17 1.81
C ALA A 60 2.77 -0.70 2.28
N ASN A 61 2.67 -0.50 3.61
CA ASN A 61 2.79 0.81 4.22
C ASN A 61 4.27 1.10 4.50
N PHE A 62 4.79 2.17 3.90
CA PHE A 62 6.20 2.51 3.97
C PHE A 62 6.61 3.24 5.26
N SER A 63 5.68 3.86 5.96
CA SER A 63 6.00 4.70 7.14
C SER A 63 6.79 3.95 8.19
N LYS A 64 6.46 2.68 8.45
CA LYS A 64 7.16 1.87 9.46
C LYS A 64 8.64 1.63 9.16
N TYR A 65 9.01 1.58 7.88
CA TYR A 65 10.41 1.33 7.48
C TYR A 65 11.29 2.56 7.66
N LEU A 66 10.70 3.77 7.62
CA LEU A 66 11.40 5.03 7.80
C LEU A 66 12.10 5.13 9.16
N VAL A 67 11.56 4.47 10.19
CA VAL A 67 12.16 4.42 11.52
C VAL A 67 13.59 3.88 11.47
N ASN A 68 13.85 2.87 10.66
CA ASN A 68 15.19 2.30 10.51
C ASN A 68 16.01 3.04 9.44
N GLU A 69 15.40 3.46 8.35
CA GLU A 69 16.10 4.15 7.27
C GLU A 69 16.65 5.52 7.68
N THR A 70 15.92 6.26 8.50
CA THR A 70 16.37 7.58 8.98
C THR A 70 17.45 7.52 10.06
N ARG A 71 17.66 6.35 10.68
CA ARG A 71 18.79 6.11 11.61
C ARG A 71 20.12 5.99 10.88
N ARG A 72 20.10 5.65 9.59
CA ARG A 72 21.32 5.59 8.78
C ARG A 72 21.79 7.01 8.49
N ASP A 73 23.06 7.25 8.67
CA ASP A 73 23.70 8.53 8.30
C ASP A 73 24.03 8.52 6.79
N ALA A 74 22.99 8.56 5.97
CA ALA A 74 23.08 8.42 4.52
C ALA A 74 22.27 9.49 3.77
N GLY A 75 22.09 10.66 4.38
CA GLY A 75 21.33 11.76 3.79
C GLY A 75 19.81 11.55 3.83
N LYS A 76 19.08 12.41 3.11
CA LYS A 76 17.62 12.40 3.08
C LYS A 76 17.09 11.24 2.23
N VAL A 77 16.02 10.60 2.68
CA VAL A 77 15.29 9.55 1.93
C VAL A 77 13.97 10.10 1.39
N ALA A 78 13.70 9.93 0.10
CA ALA A 78 12.38 10.18 -0.46
C ALA A 78 11.47 8.96 -0.26
N VAL A 79 10.17 9.18 -0.06
CA VAL A 79 9.17 8.12 0.10
C VAL A 79 7.87 8.52 -0.56
N PHE A 80 7.27 7.58 -1.33
CA PHE A 80 5.92 7.75 -1.85
C PHE A 80 4.90 7.31 -0.79
N LEU A 81 4.02 8.23 -0.42
CA LEU A 81 3.02 8.01 0.62
C LEU A 81 1.61 8.02 0.01
N LYS A 82 0.93 6.88 0.05
CA LYS A 82 -0.52 6.82 -0.15
C LYS A 82 -1.23 7.56 1.01
N PRO A 83 -2.50 7.94 0.88
CA PRO A 83 -3.24 8.59 1.96
C PRO A 83 -3.12 7.86 3.30
N CYS A 84 -3.36 6.55 3.34
CA CYS A 84 -3.22 5.77 4.57
C CYS A 84 -1.78 5.75 5.12
N ASP A 85 -0.77 5.78 4.25
CA ASP A 85 0.64 5.86 4.66
C ASP A 85 0.95 7.23 5.27
N SER A 86 0.34 8.32 4.76
CA SER A 86 0.53 9.67 5.29
C SER A 86 -0.04 9.83 6.71
N TYR A 87 -1.14 9.15 7.04
CA TYR A 87 -1.66 9.10 8.43
C TYR A 87 -0.69 8.35 9.35
N SER A 88 -0.19 7.19 8.92
CA SER A 88 0.80 6.43 9.69
C SER A 88 2.10 7.19 9.86
N PHE A 89 2.54 7.89 8.82
CA PHE A 89 3.71 8.76 8.85
C PHE A 89 3.55 9.86 9.90
N ASN A 90 2.42 10.56 9.90
CA ASN A 90 2.11 11.61 10.88
C ASN A 90 2.05 11.06 12.32
N GLN A 91 1.49 9.86 12.52
CA GLN A 91 1.48 9.20 13.81
C GLN A 91 2.90 8.92 14.35
N LEU A 92 3.76 8.36 13.50
CA LEU A 92 5.16 8.08 13.87
C LEU A 92 5.97 9.36 14.15
N LEU A 93 5.66 10.47 13.48
CA LEU A 93 6.22 11.78 13.81
C LEU A 93 5.78 12.27 15.20
N THR A 94 4.49 12.16 15.50
CA THR A 94 3.94 12.51 16.81
C THR A 94 4.58 11.69 17.94
N GLU A 95 4.94 10.44 17.65
CA GLU A 95 5.63 9.54 18.55
C GLU A 95 7.16 9.73 18.57
N HIS A 96 7.68 10.72 17.87
CA HIS A 96 9.12 11.00 17.74
C HIS A 96 9.97 9.78 17.31
N ARG A 97 9.40 8.93 16.41
CA ARG A 97 10.06 7.69 15.99
C ARG A 97 11.16 7.90 14.96
N PHE A 98 11.13 9.00 14.24
CA PHE A 98 12.17 9.42 13.29
C PHE A 98 12.22 10.94 13.12
N ASP A 99 13.32 11.42 12.56
CA ASP A 99 13.54 12.82 12.28
C ASP A 99 12.88 13.22 10.95
N ARG A 100 11.95 14.19 11.01
CA ARG A 100 11.20 14.68 9.85
C ARG A 100 12.12 15.26 8.76
N GLU A 101 13.21 15.91 9.14
CA GLU A 101 14.12 16.56 8.21
C GLU A 101 14.88 15.55 7.34
N LYS A 102 15.00 14.30 7.78
CA LYS A 102 15.65 13.22 7.04
C LYS A 102 14.75 12.58 5.97
N VAL A 103 13.51 13.01 5.84
CA VAL A 103 12.55 12.45 4.88
C VAL A 103 12.03 13.51 3.92
N TYR A 104 11.94 13.17 2.65
CA TYR A 104 11.18 13.91 1.64
C TYR A 104 9.94 13.09 1.27
N ALA A 105 8.79 13.55 1.72
CA ALA A 105 7.53 12.84 1.59
C ALA A 105 6.80 13.28 0.31
N VAL A 106 6.56 12.35 -0.60
CA VAL A 106 5.78 12.57 -1.83
C VAL A 106 4.42 11.92 -1.67
N GLY A 107 3.38 12.72 -1.50
CA GLY A 107 2.00 12.24 -1.45
C GLY A 107 1.54 11.78 -2.83
N ILE A 108 0.93 10.61 -2.90
CA ILE A 108 0.36 10.06 -4.14
C ILE A 108 -1.11 9.72 -3.95
N PRO A 109 -2.00 10.03 -4.92
CA PRO A 109 -3.38 9.59 -4.88
C PRO A 109 -3.46 8.07 -4.88
N CYS A 110 -4.48 7.54 -4.23
CA CYS A 110 -4.69 6.10 -4.14
C CYS A 110 -6.18 5.77 -4.21
N GLU A 111 -6.54 4.93 -5.14
CA GLU A 111 -7.92 4.50 -5.31
C GLU A 111 -8.25 3.15 -4.66
N GLY A 112 -7.25 2.50 -4.11
CA GLY A 112 -7.33 1.19 -3.46
C GLY A 112 -6.29 0.23 -4.01
N MET A 113 -6.08 -0.88 -3.29
CA MET A 113 -5.10 -1.92 -3.63
C MET A 113 -5.82 -3.25 -3.79
N THR A 114 -5.29 -4.11 -4.63
CA THR A 114 -5.84 -5.41 -5.00
C THR A 114 -5.51 -6.47 -3.95
N ASP A 115 -6.47 -7.36 -3.68
CA ASP A 115 -6.31 -8.56 -2.87
C ASP A 115 -6.07 -9.77 -3.78
N ILE A 116 -4.88 -10.32 -3.74
CA ILE A 116 -4.51 -11.50 -4.53
C ILE A 116 -5.36 -12.73 -4.18
N ASN A 117 -5.88 -12.83 -2.95
CA ASN A 117 -6.72 -13.96 -2.57
C ASN A 117 -8.08 -13.90 -3.26
N LYS A 118 -8.66 -12.70 -3.42
CA LYS A 118 -9.88 -12.51 -4.20
C LYS A 118 -9.66 -12.84 -5.68
N VAL A 119 -8.52 -12.43 -6.24
CA VAL A 119 -8.13 -12.80 -7.62
C VAL A 119 -8.01 -14.31 -7.77
N ARG A 120 -7.32 -14.99 -6.84
CA ARG A 120 -7.17 -16.46 -6.83
C ARG A 120 -8.48 -17.24 -6.66
N GLN A 121 -9.48 -16.63 -6.03
CA GLN A 121 -10.81 -17.23 -5.90
C GLN A 121 -11.63 -17.11 -7.19
N ALA A 122 -11.32 -16.12 -8.02
CA ALA A 122 -12.07 -15.83 -9.25
C ALA A 122 -11.53 -16.57 -10.48
N VAL A 123 -10.28 -17.05 -10.45
CA VAL A 123 -9.64 -17.73 -11.59
C VAL A 123 -8.84 -18.95 -11.15
N ASP A 124 -8.73 -19.94 -12.04
CA ASP A 124 -7.96 -21.15 -11.80
C ASP A 124 -6.53 -21.01 -12.38
N GLY A 125 -5.58 -20.79 -11.47
CA GLY A 125 -4.16 -20.58 -11.79
C GLY A 125 -3.88 -19.21 -12.42
N ILE A 126 -2.75 -18.62 -12.05
CA ILE A 126 -2.30 -17.32 -12.53
C ILE A 126 -0.95 -17.50 -13.21
N ALA A 127 -0.89 -17.24 -14.52
CA ALA A 127 0.35 -17.20 -15.28
C ALA A 127 0.94 -15.80 -15.30
N LYS A 128 0.10 -14.76 -15.48
CA LYS A 128 0.53 -13.36 -15.53
C LYS A 128 -0.61 -12.43 -15.08
N LEU A 129 -0.24 -11.29 -14.50
CA LEU A 129 -1.15 -10.25 -14.05
C LEU A 129 -0.75 -8.90 -14.62
N THR A 130 -1.73 -8.20 -15.19
CA THR A 130 -1.60 -6.81 -15.64
C THR A 130 -2.84 -6.01 -15.26
N PHE A 131 -2.83 -4.71 -15.50
CA PHE A 131 -3.95 -3.81 -15.23
C PHE A 131 -4.32 -3.06 -16.51
N ASP A 132 -5.62 -2.86 -16.75
CA ASP A 132 -6.11 -2.00 -17.81
C ASP A 132 -6.10 -0.51 -17.38
N GLU A 133 -6.52 0.37 -18.29
CA GLU A 133 -6.59 1.82 -18.04
C GLU A 133 -7.58 2.21 -16.94
N ASN A 134 -8.56 1.35 -16.63
CA ASN A 134 -9.55 1.54 -15.56
C ASN A 134 -9.09 0.93 -14.23
N GLY A 135 -7.94 0.24 -14.22
CA GLY A 135 -7.41 -0.47 -13.07
C GLY A 135 -8.03 -1.85 -12.84
N ASN A 136 -8.82 -2.38 -13.77
CA ASN A 136 -9.28 -3.77 -13.73
C ASN A 136 -8.10 -4.72 -13.89
N ILE A 137 -8.20 -5.90 -13.31
CA ILE A 137 -7.14 -6.89 -13.30
C ILE A 137 -7.30 -7.80 -14.50
N ILE A 138 -6.32 -7.81 -15.39
CA ILE A 138 -6.23 -8.74 -16.52
C ILE A 138 -5.36 -9.91 -16.08
N VAL A 139 -5.94 -11.10 -16.05
CA VAL A 139 -5.27 -12.33 -15.62
C VAL A 139 -5.12 -13.25 -16.84
N GLU A 140 -3.89 -13.55 -17.22
CA GLU A 140 -3.59 -14.70 -18.07
C GLU A 140 -3.59 -15.94 -17.17
N THR A 141 -4.55 -16.84 -17.38
CA THR A 141 -4.69 -18.04 -16.57
C THR A 141 -3.82 -19.18 -17.11
N LEU A 142 -3.57 -20.18 -16.28
CA LEU A 142 -2.78 -21.34 -16.71
C LEU A 142 -3.56 -22.27 -17.65
N TYR A 143 -4.90 -22.26 -17.59
CA TYR A 143 -5.74 -23.25 -18.25
C TYR A 143 -6.82 -22.65 -19.15
N ASP A 144 -7.42 -21.52 -18.78
CA ASP A 144 -8.68 -21.02 -19.36
C ASP A 144 -8.50 -19.71 -20.18
N GLY A 145 -7.28 -19.37 -20.59
CA GLY A 145 -7.00 -18.18 -21.39
C GLY A 145 -6.90 -16.90 -20.55
N THR A 146 -7.63 -15.84 -20.93
CA THR A 146 -7.53 -14.53 -20.26
C THR A 146 -8.87 -14.16 -19.64
N ALA A 147 -8.83 -13.74 -18.37
CA ALA A 147 -9.97 -13.19 -17.64
C ALA A 147 -9.73 -11.72 -17.27
N THR A 148 -10.79 -10.92 -17.28
CA THR A 148 -10.76 -9.54 -16.75
C THR A 148 -11.65 -9.47 -15.52
N LEU A 149 -11.07 -9.06 -14.39
CA LEU A 149 -11.75 -8.96 -13.10
C LEU A 149 -11.94 -7.49 -12.73
N ASP A 150 -13.12 -7.16 -12.21
CA ASP A 150 -13.42 -5.82 -11.72
C ASP A 150 -12.53 -5.48 -10.52
N ARG A 151 -11.93 -4.29 -10.55
CA ARG A 151 -11.02 -3.86 -9.49
C ARG A 151 -11.70 -3.73 -8.12
N ASN A 152 -12.98 -3.31 -8.09
CA ASN A 152 -13.70 -3.08 -6.83
C ASN A 152 -14.01 -4.41 -6.14
N GLU A 153 -14.36 -5.45 -6.92
CA GLU A 153 -14.60 -6.80 -6.42
C GLU A 153 -13.32 -7.42 -5.85
N CYS A 154 -12.17 -7.12 -6.45
CA CYS A 154 -10.86 -7.61 -6.04
C CYS A 154 -10.11 -6.70 -5.06
N MET A 155 -10.74 -5.65 -4.55
CA MET A 155 -10.08 -4.69 -3.64
C MET A 155 -9.85 -5.30 -2.25
N LEU A 156 -8.73 -4.92 -1.61
CA LEU A 156 -8.45 -5.24 -0.20
C LEU A 156 -9.55 -4.67 0.69
N GLU A 157 -9.98 -5.44 1.69
CA GLU A 157 -11.04 -5.06 2.63
C GLU A 157 -10.78 -3.71 3.29
N ARG A 158 -9.57 -3.48 3.75
CA ARG A 158 -9.14 -2.18 4.31
C ARG A 158 -9.21 -1.01 3.34
N CYS A 159 -9.24 -1.28 2.03
CA CYS A 159 -9.38 -0.26 1.00
C CYS A 159 -10.83 0.03 0.65
N ILE A 160 -11.71 -0.99 0.76
CA ILE A 160 -13.16 -0.83 0.67
C ILE A 160 -13.65 0.10 1.79
N HIS A 161 -13.17 -0.13 3.01
CA HIS A 161 -13.49 0.68 4.20
C HIS A 161 -12.43 1.77 4.47
N CYS A 162 -11.93 2.40 3.41
CA CYS A 162 -10.88 3.41 3.53
C CYS A 162 -11.38 4.65 4.26
N LYS A 163 -10.63 5.10 5.27
CA LYS A 163 -10.92 6.34 6.02
C LYS A 163 -10.93 7.59 5.13
N SER A 164 -9.97 7.65 4.18
CA SER A 164 -9.71 8.89 3.47
C SER A 164 -8.84 8.64 2.24
N LYS A 165 -9.14 9.36 1.17
CA LYS A 165 -8.28 9.48 0.00
C LYS A 165 -7.35 10.69 0.08
N ARG A 166 -7.36 11.40 1.21
CA ARG A 166 -6.60 12.63 1.46
C ARG A 166 -5.28 12.35 2.14
N CYS A 167 -4.16 12.78 1.53
CA CYS A 167 -2.86 12.85 2.19
C CYS A 167 -2.84 14.01 3.20
N VAL A 168 -2.35 13.75 4.42
CA VAL A 168 -2.32 14.72 5.53
C VAL A 168 -0.95 15.30 5.79
N VAL A 169 0.11 14.68 5.29
CA VAL A 169 1.49 15.17 5.39
C VAL A 169 2.28 14.80 4.14
N TYR A 170 2.96 15.75 3.57
CA TYR A 170 3.82 15.61 2.39
C TYR A 170 4.70 16.87 2.23
N ASP A 171 5.79 16.76 1.49
CA ASP A 171 6.57 17.90 0.97
C ASP A 171 6.07 18.25 -0.44
N GLU A 172 5.71 17.25 -1.22
CA GLU A 172 5.15 17.39 -2.55
C GLU A 172 3.94 16.47 -2.71
N LEU A 173 2.93 16.91 -3.44
CA LEU A 173 1.73 16.12 -3.75
C LEU A 173 1.65 15.93 -5.26
N LEU A 174 1.59 14.68 -5.71
CA LEU A 174 1.40 14.35 -7.11
C LEU A 174 -0.11 14.25 -7.43
N GLY A 175 -0.59 15.16 -8.25
CA GLY A 175 -2.01 15.26 -8.60
C GLY A 175 -2.86 15.96 -7.53
N GLU A 176 -4.15 15.68 -7.52
CA GLU A 176 -5.10 16.30 -6.60
C GLU A 176 -5.18 15.54 -5.26
N ASN A 177 -5.32 16.27 -4.18
CA ASN A 177 -5.55 15.67 -2.88
C ASN A 177 -7.00 15.19 -2.77
N GLY A 178 -7.18 13.94 -2.38
CA GLY A 178 -8.52 13.38 -2.25
C GLY A 178 -9.28 13.86 -1.01
N GLU A 179 -10.45 13.30 -0.78
CA GLU A 179 -11.37 13.68 0.29
C GLU A 179 -11.31 12.69 1.46
N VAL A 180 -11.81 13.14 2.62
CA VAL A 180 -12.13 12.27 3.75
C VAL A 180 -13.43 11.53 3.42
N LEU A 181 -13.41 10.21 3.54
CA LEU A 181 -14.55 9.36 3.24
C LEU A 181 -15.44 9.14 4.46
N ASP A 182 -16.60 8.53 4.23
CA ASP A 182 -17.59 8.21 5.25
C ASP A 182 -17.08 7.21 6.30
N ASP A 183 -17.79 7.10 7.41
CA ASP A 183 -17.46 6.33 8.62
C ASP A 183 -17.83 4.83 8.53
N SER A 184 -18.14 4.31 7.33
CA SER A 184 -18.50 2.89 7.10
C SER A 184 -17.46 1.87 7.61
N ARG A 185 -16.21 2.32 7.80
CA ARG A 185 -15.13 1.50 8.38
C ARG A 185 -15.43 0.96 9.78
N PHE A 186 -16.38 1.56 10.50
CA PHE A 186 -16.80 1.12 11.84
C PHE A 186 -18.06 0.26 11.84
N ASP A 187 -18.62 -0.08 10.69
CA ASP A 187 -19.89 -0.81 10.63
C ASP A 187 -19.77 -2.20 11.24
N GLU A 188 -18.65 -2.91 11.05
CA GLU A 188 -18.40 -4.18 11.73
C GLU A 188 -18.24 -4.00 13.25
N VAL A 189 -17.60 -2.92 13.70
CA VAL A 189 -17.49 -2.59 15.13
C VAL A 189 -18.89 -2.33 15.70
N LYS A 190 -19.72 -1.54 15.03
CA LYS A 190 -21.11 -1.26 15.43
C LYS A 190 -21.94 -2.54 15.53
N LYS A 191 -21.77 -3.48 14.59
CA LYS A 191 -22.43 -4.81 14.66
C LYS A 191 -22.03 -5.57 15.92
N LEU A 192 -20.72 -5.63 16.23
CA LEU A 192 -20.22 -6.30 17.43
C LEU A 192 -20.70 -5.62 18.72
N GLU A 193 -20.75 -4.28 18.73
CA GLU A 193 -21.25 -3.52 19.88
C GLU A 193 -22.75 -3.73 20.11
N ALA A 194 -23.54 -3.94 19.04
CA ALA A 194 -24.96 -4.23 19.12
C ALA A 194 -25.31 -5.65 19.58
N MET A 195 -24.34 -6.58 19.58
CA MET A 195 -24.54 -7.96 20.07
C MET A 195 -24.77 -8.00 21.57
N THR A 196 -25.55 -8.97 22.03
CA THR A 196 -25.63 -9.33 23.45
C THR A 196 -24.28 -9.85 23.95
N ALA A 197 -24.11 -9.92 25.28
CA ALA A 197 -22.87 -10.43 25.88
C ALA A 197 -22.55 -11.86 25.43
N ASP A 198 -23.58 -12.72 25.35
CA ASP A 198 -23.42 -14.14 24.98
C ASP A 198 -23.07 -14.28 23.48
N GLU A 199 -23.73 -13.53 22.58
CA GLU A 199 -23.43 -13.52 21.17
C GLU A 199 -22.00 -13.02 20.91
N ARG A 200 -21.58 -11.95 21.59
CA ARG A 200 -20.23 -11.40 21.47
C ARG A 200 -19.18 -12.38 22.01
N PHE A 201 -19.48 -13.08 23.09
CA PHE A 201 -18.61 -14.13 23.61
C PHE A 201 -18.46 -15.29 22.62
N ALA A 202 -19.57 -15.77 22.05
CA ALA A 202 -19.55 -16.81 21.03
C ALA A 202 -18.77 -16.41 19.78
N PHE A 203 -18.93 -15.16 19.32
CA PHE A 203 -18.15 -14.60 18.21
C PHE A 203 -16.64 -14.68 18.50
N TRP A 204 -16.19 -14.14 19.64
CA TRP A 204 -14.77 -14.14 19.99
C TRP A 204 -14.23 -15.55 20.23
N GLN A 205 -15.02 -16.45 20.78
CA GLN A 205 -14.65 -17.86 20.94
C GLN A 205 -14.41 -18.51 19.56
N GLY A 206 -15.26 -18.22 18.57
CA GLY A 206 -15.10 -18.67 17.19
C GLY A 206 -13.82 -18.13 16.55
N GLU A 207 -13.57 -16.83 16.66
CA GLU A 207 -12.36 -16.21 16.09
C GLU A 207 -11.07 -16.72 16.76
N LEU A 208 -11.05 -16.83 18.07
CA LEU A 208 -9.89 -17.33 18.82
C LEU A 208 -9.63 -18.82 18.62
N SER A 209 -10.63 -19.60 18.23
CA SER A 209 -10.45 -21.03 17.91
C SER A 209 -9.55 -21.28 16.71
N ARG A 210 -9.41 -20.29 15.83
CA ARG A 210 -8.49 -20.32 14.66
C ARG A 210 -7.04 -20.10 15.04
N CYS A 211 -6.76 -19.78 16.31
CA CYS A 211 -5.41 -19.45 16.76
C CYS A 211 -4.52 -20.70 16.84
N ILE A 212 -3.44 -20.72 16.07
CA ILE A 212 -2.42 -21.78 16.07
C ILE A 212 -1.35 -21.59 17.17
N ARG A 213 -1.49 -20.56 18.01
CA ARG A 213 -0.57 -20.22 19.11
C ARG A 213 0.88 -19.95 18.66
N CYS A 214 1.06 -19.36 17.48
CA CYS A 214 2.40 -18.99 16.98
C CYS A 214 3.03 -17.77 17.65
N ASN A 215 2.31 -17.06 18.52
CA ASN A 215 2.69 -15.84 19.24
C ASN A 215 3.01 -14.60 18.34
N ALA A 216 2.84 -14.69 17.03
CA ALA A 216 3.17 -13.59 16.11
C ALA A 216 2.37 -12.28 16.35
N CYS A 217 1.23 -12.34 17.03
CA CYS A 217 0.46 -11.15 17.41
C CYS A 217 0.94 -10.52 18.72
N ARG A 218 1.82 -11.19 19.46
CA ARG A 218 2.31 -10.76 20.77
C ARG A 218 3.70 -10.12 20.70
N ASP A 219 4.57 -10.63 19.82
CA ASP A 219 5.95 -10.21 19.63
C ASP A 219 6.10 -9.21 18.50
#